data_df23f9727d8eeeb0c893fc2ffdf9f199
#
_entry.id   df23f9727d8eeeb0c893fc2ffdf9f199
#
_cell.length_a   1.000
_cell.length_b   1.000
_cell.length_c   1.000
_cell.angle_alpha   90.00
_cell.angle_beta   90.00
_cell.angle_gamma   90.00
#
_symmetry.space_group_name_H-M   'P 1'
#
loop_
_entity.id
_entity.type
_entity.pdbx_description
1 polymer ?
#
loop_
_entity_poly.entity_id
_entity_poly.type
_entity_poly.pdbx_seq_one_letter_code
_entity_poly.pdbx_strand_id
1 'polypeptide(L)'
;MRLSLKILSFLILFSALNSAVGALSPSDLKIIQEVKDEWETTFYTLPQDQQEPILKTLSMKADTLIQQYPDAAEAYLVAGLIQCSLAANEGGFSALGRVKKARQFVLQAMDKNPLAMDGSGYVILGNLYYRLPGWPISFGDNKVARSYLE
;
A
#
# COMPACT_ATOMS: atom_id res chain seq x y z
N MET A 1 -40.68 -53.55 6.90
CA MET A 1 -39.40 -53.23 6.29
C MET A 1 -39.07 -51.80 6.62
N ARG A 2 -38.22 -51.58 7.63
CA ARG A 2 -37.83 -50.26 8.15
C ARG A 2 -36.45 -49.94 7.60
N LEU A 3 -36.32 -49.03 6.65
CA LEU A 3 -35.03 -48.56 6.17
C LEU A 3 -34.87 -47.06 6.44
N SER A 4 -34.22 -46.79 7.53
CA SER A 4 -33.14 -45.86 7.74
C SER A 4 -33.31 -44.40 7.32
N LEU A 5 -33.89 -43.70 8.26
CA LEU A 5 -33.92 -42.23 8.37
C LEU A 5 -32.59 -41.72 9.03
N LYS A 6 -31.44 -42.07 8.50
CA LYS A 6 -30.13 -41.69 9.10
C LYS A 6 -29.13 -41.01 8.13
N ILE A 7 -29.57 -40.54 6.96
CA ILE A 7 -28.65 -39.90 5.98
C ILE A 7 -28.98 -38.40 5.78
N LEU A 8 -29.84 -37.79 6.59
CA LEU A 8 -30.22 -36.39 6.39
C LEU A 8 -29.62 -35.43 7.43
N SER A 9 -28.59 -35.83 8.16
CA SER A 9 -27.99 -34.96 9.19
C SER A 9 -26.54 -34.54 8.93
N PHE A 10 -26.01 -34.77 7.72
CA PHE A 10 -24.60 -34.43 7.44
C PHE A 10 -24.39 -33.33 6.38
N LEU A 11 -25.43 -32.61 5.99
CA LEU A 11 -25.37 -31.64 4.89
C LEU A 11 -25.66 -30.19 5.29
N ILE A 12 -25.58 -29.86 6.60
CA ILE A 12 -25.87 -28.49 7.10
C ILE A 12 -24.70 -27.95 7.95
N LEU A 13 -23.45 -28.25 7.61
CA LEU A 13 -22.33 -27.65 8.33
C LEU A 13 -21.22 -27.13 7.38
N PHE A 14 -21.59 -26.75 6.15
CA PHE A 14 -20.61 -26.17 5.20
C PHE A 14 -21.04 -24.79 4.68
N SER A 15 -21.73 -24.02 5.49
CA SER A 15 -22.14 -22.67 5.10
C SER A 15 -21.92 -21.69 6.23
N ALA A 16 -20.71 -21.30 6.52
CA ALA A 16 -20.40 -20.03 7.21
C ALA A 16 -18.87 -19.81 7.33
N LEU A 17 -18.11 -19.98 6.25
CA LEU A 17 -16.83 -19.28 6.12
C LEU A 17 -16.92 -18.33 4.91
N ASN A 18 -17.95 -17.54 4.86
CA ASN A 18 -17.84 -16.23 4.26
C ASN A 18 -16.99 -15.43 5.26
N SER A 19 -15.67 -15.45 5.05
CA SER A 19 -14.83 -14.38 5.57
C SER A 19 -15.41 -13.10 4.96
N ALA A 20 -16.24 -12.40 5.72
CA ALA A 20 -16.53 -11.03 5.46
C ALA A 20 -15.14 -10.37 5.33
N VAL A 21 -14.78 -9.95 4.12
CA VAL A 21 -13.72 -8.97 3.91
C VAL A 21 -14.21 -7.76 4.69
N GLY A 22 -13.86 -7.74 5.98
CA GLY A 22 -14.39 -6.78 6.91
C GLY A 22 -13.81 -5.43 6.56
N ALA A 23 -14.68 -4.44 6.40
CA ALA A 23 -14.23 -3.06 6.43
C ALA A 23 -13.31 -2.88 7.65
N LEU A 24 -12.16 -2.21 7.44
CA LEU A 24 -11.23 -1.91 8.52
C LEU A 24 -11.97 -1.27 9.69
N SER A 25 -11.69 -1.74 10.89
CA SER A 25 -12.25 -1.10 12.08
C SER A 25 -11.65 0.30 12.25
N PRO A 26 -12.33 1.22 12.93
CA PRO A 26 -11.77 2.53 13.25
C PRO A 26 -10.43 2.45 14.00
N SER A 27 -10.21 1.40 14.79
CA SER A 27 -8.93 1.16 15.47
C SER A 27 -7.82 0.74 14.51
N ASP A 28 -8.12 -0.06 13.50
CA ASP A 28 -7.14 -0.48 12.50
C ASP A 28 -6.71 0.69 11.63
N LEU A 29 -7.67 1.50 11.20
CA LEU A 29 -7.40 2.75 10.46
C LEU A 29 -6.52 3.70 11.27
N LYS A 30 -6.74 3.80 12.59
CA LYS A 30 -5.93 4.62 13.48
C LYS A 30 -4.48 4.15 13.52
N ILE A 31 -4.22 2.84 13.58
CA ILE A 31 -2.85 2.29 13.57
C ILE A 31 -2.13 2.63 12.26
N ILE A 32 -2.82 2.52 11.12
CA ILE A 32 -2.26 2.90 9.82
C ILE A 32 -1.99 4.41 9.77
N GLN A 33 -2.91 5.22 10.30
CA GLN A 33 -2.77 6.67 10.37
C GLN A 33 -1.58 7.09 11.24
N GLU A 34 -1.33 6.44 12.36
CA GLU A 34 -0.17 6.72 13.23
C GLU A 34 1.17 6.54 12.49
N VAL A 35 1.29 5.50 11.66
CA VAL A 35 2.49 5.31 10.83
C VAL A 35 2.61 6.39 9.75
N LYS A 36 1.48 6.79 9.18
CA LYS A 36 1.44 7.90 8.21
C LYS A 36 1.86 9.23 8.86
N ASP A 37 1.35 9.53 10.04
CA ASP A 37 1.67 10.77 10.77
C ASP A 37 3.16 10.82 11.17
N GLU A 38 3.73 9.69 11.57
CA GLU A 38 5.17 9.57 11.84
C GLU A 38 5.99 9.80 10.56
N TRP A 39 5.55 9.27 9.41
CA TRP A 39 6.16 9.56 8.12
C TRP A 39 6.04 11.05 7.76
N GLU A 40 4.86 11.67 7.89
CA GLU A 40 4.67 13.10 7.61
C GLU A 40 5.59 13.97 8.47
N THR A 41 5.65 13.69 9.77
CA THR A 41 6.54 14.37 10.69
C THR A 41 7.99 14.22 10.23
N THR A 42 8.44 13.01 9.93
CA THR A 42 9.81 12.75 9.48
C THR A 42 10.11 13.51 8.20
N PHE A 43 9.24 13.42 7.21
CA PHE A 43 9.47 13.96 5.87
C PHE A 43 9.46 15.50 5.85
N TYR A 44 8.51 16.13 6.57
CA TYR A 44 8.29 17.58 6.49
C TYR A 44 9.05 18.38 7.55
N THR A 45 9.47 17.77 8.67
CA THR A 45 10.08 18.53 9.77
C THR A 45 11.57 18.26 9.98
N LEU A 46 12.07 17.10 9.53
CA LEU A 46 13.47 16.74 9.72
C LEU A 46 14.33 17.10 8.49
N PRO A 47 15.59 17.51 8.70
CA PRO A 47 16.56 17.61 7.62
C PRO A 47 16.73 16.27 6.89
N GLN A 48 16.97 16.31 5.58
CA GLN A 48 17.01 15.12 4.72
C GLN A 48 18.06 14.09 5.21
N ASP A 49 19.21 14.54 5.67
CA ASP A 49 20.30 13.69 6.19
C ASP A 49 19.95 12.95 7.49
N GLN A 50 18.88 13.35 8.17
CA GLN A 50 18.38 12.70 9.39
C GLN A 50 17.18 11.77 9.14
N GLN A 51 16.58 11.81 7.97
CA GLN A 51 15.36 11.06 7.66
C GLN A 51 15.59 9.57 7.46
N GLU A 52 16.70 9.18 6.83
CA GLU A 52 16.92 7.80 6.33
C GLU A 52 16.75 6.71 7.39
N PRO A 53 17.34 6.79 8.61
CA PRO A 53 17.22 5.76 9.62
C PRO A 53 15.78 5.60 10.11
N ILE A 54 15.03 6.71 10.22
CA ILE A 54 13.62 6.69 10.64
C ILE A 54 12.75 6.09 9.53
N LEU A 55 12.96 6.50 8.27
CA LEU A 55 12.25 5.97 7.12
C LEU A 55 12.48 4.46 6.93
N LYS A 56 13.68 3.94 7.24
CA LYS A 56 13.95 2.49 7.25
C LYS A 56 13.11 1.77 8.30
N THR A 57 12.99 2.33 9.50
CA THR A 57 12.14 1.79 10.56
C THR A 57 10.67 1.83 10.15
N LEU A 58 10.22 2.94 9.58
CA LEU A 58 8.86 3.09 9.06
C LEU A 58 8.55 2.10 7.93
N SER A 59 9.53 1.80 7.06
CA SER A 59 9.37 0.77 6.03
C SER A 59 9.09 -0.61 6.62
N MET A 60 9.73 -0.98 7.72
CA MET A 60 9.45 -2.25 8.42
C MET A 60 8.06 -2.23 9.07
N LYS A 61 7.67 -1.11 9.69
CA LYS A 61 6.31 -0.94 10.23
C LYS A 61 5.26 -1.08 9.12
N ALA A 62 5.47 -0.44 7.96
CA ALA A 62 4.57 -0.52 6.83
C ALA A 62 4.46 -1.94 6.23
N ASP A 63 5.57 -2.66 6.12
CA ASP A 63 5.56 -4.07 5.70
C ASP A 63 4.74 -4.93 6.70
N THR A 64 4.80 -4.64 8.01
CA THR A 64 3.97 -5.30 9.03
C THR A 64 2.49 -4.95 8.88
N LEU A 65 2.16 -3.67 8.61
CA LEU A 65 0.77 -3.25 8.36
C LEU A 65 0.16 -3.99 7.17
N ILE A 66 0.91 -4.13 6.07
CA ILE A 66 0.44 -4.88 4.89
C ILE A 66 0.17 -6.36 5.23
N GLN A 67 0.99 -6.97 6.10
CA GLN A 67 0.77 -8.36 6.53
C GLN A 67 -0.45 -8.50 7.44
N GLN A 68 -0.69 -7.54 8.33
CA GLN A 68 -1.82 -7.53 9.24
C GLN A 68 -3.13 -7.15 8.55
N TYR A 69 -3.06 -6.24 7.59
CA TYR A 69 -4.21 -5.67 6.88
C TYR A 69 -4.04 -5.82 5.35
N PRO A 70 -4.01 -7.03 4.82
CA PRO A 70 -3.69 -7.27 3.40
C PRO A 70 -4.71 -6.67 2.42
N ASP A 71 -5.91 -6.32 2.89
CA ASP A 71 -6.96 -5.70 2.09
C ASP A 71 -7.07 -4.18 2.28
N ALA A 72 -6.25 -3.61 3.17
CA ALA A 72 -6.24 -2.17 3.45
C ALA A 72 -5.47 -1.39 2.40
N ALA A 73 -6.15 -0.70 1.49
CA ALA A 73 -5.51 0.18 0.50
C ALA A 73 -4.61 1.24 1.16
N GLU A 74 -5.03 1.77 2.30
CA GLU A 74 -4.29 2.77 3.08
C GLU A 74 -2.92 2.27 3.53
N ALA A 75 -2.79 1.01 3.95
CA ALA A 75 -1.51 0.43 4.36
C ALA A 75 -0.51 0.40 3.19
N TYR A 76 -0.97 0.05 1.99
CA TYR A 76 -0.15 0.04 0.79
C TYR A 76 0.21 1.47 0.32
N LEU A 77 -0.70 2.44 0.45
CA LEU A 77 -0.39 3.84 0.12
C LEU A 77 0.69 4.40 1.04
N VAL A 78 0.59 4.17 2.36
CA VAL A 78 1.61 4.57 3.33
C VAL A 78 2.95 3.92 3.02
N ALA A 79 2.97 2.63 2.72
CA ALA A 79 4.18 1.93 2.31
C ALA A 79 4.79 2.53 1.03
N GLY A 80 3.96 2.87 0.05
CA GLY A 80 4.38 3.55 -1.18
C GLY A 80 5.04 4.90 -0.92
N LEU A 81 4.44 5.74 -0.08
CA LEU A 81 4.99 7.05 0.32
C LEU A 81 6.36 6.90 1.00
N ILE A 82 6.49 5.96 1.93
CA ILE A 82 7.76 5.69 2.62
C ILE A 82 8.85 5.25 1.63
N GLN A 83 8.52 4.38 0.65
CA GLN A 83 9.47 3.97 -0.38
C GLN A 83 9.88 5.13 -1.30
N CYS A 84 8.97 6.04 -1.64
CA CYS A 84 9.30 7.26 -2.38
C CYS A 84 10.27 8.14 -1.61
N SER A 85 10.06 8.32 -0.30
CA SER A 85 10.92 9.12 0.56
C SER A 85 12.32 8.48 0.72
N LEU A 86 12.41 7.17 0.88
CA LEU A 86 13.68 6.44 0.88
C LEU A 86 14.42 6.60 -0.44
N ALA A 87 13.72 6.53 -1.58
CA ALA A 87 14.33 6.76 -2.89
C ALA A 87 14.94 8.15 -3.01
N ALA A 88 14.25 9.18 -2.49
CA ALA A 88 14.74 10.56 -2.50
C ALA A 88 16.00 10.74 -1.63
N ASN A 89 16.13 9.96 -0.55
CA ASN A 89 17.31 10.02 0.33
C ASN A 89 18.50 9.21 -0.21
N GLU A 90 18.26 8.01 -0.77
CA GLU A 90 19.32 7.12 -1.21
C GLU A 90 19.99 7.55 -2.53
N GLY A 91 19.19 8.02 -3.49
CA GLY A 91 19.68 8.36 -4.83
C GLY A 91 20.21 7.16 -5.65
N GLY A 92 20.68 7.42 -6.86
CA GLY A 92 21.34 6.44 -7.72
C GLY A 92 20.52 5.18 -8.02
N PHE A 93 21.21 4.03 -8.16
CA PHE A 93 20.57 2.76 -8.51
C PHE A 93 19.70 2.19 -7.40
N SER A 94 20.01 2.44 -6.13
CA SER A 94 19.16 2.00 -5.01
C SER A 94 17.80 2.69 -5.05
N ALA A 95 17.75 3.97 -5.40
CA ALA A 95 16.51 4.70 -5.61
C ALA A 95 15.60 4.05 -6.66
N LEU A 96 16.16 3.49 -7.75
CA LEU A 96 15.37 2.80 -8.78
C LEU A 96 14.65 1.57 -8.23
N GLY A 97 15.28 0.82 -7.32
CA GLY A 97 14.64 -0.30 -6.62
C GLY A 97 13.49 0.17 -5.74
N ARG A 98 13.71 1.27 -5.00
CA ARG A 98 12.69 1.88 -4.13
C ARG A 98 11.47 2.37 -4.90
N VAL A 99 11.67 3.12 -5.98
CA VAL A 99 10.54 3.64 -6.78
C VAL A 99 9.75 2.53 -7.47
N LYS A 100 10.40 1.43 -7.87
CA LYS A 100 9.69 0.26 -8.39
C LYS A 100 8.81 -0.39 -7.31
N LYS A 101 9.32 -0.53 -6.08
CA LYS A 101 8.57 -1.05 -4.93
C LYS A 101 7.41 -0.09 -4.58
N ALA A 102 7.65 1.23 -4.56
CA ALA A 102 6.63 2.23 -4.35
C ALA A 102 5.47 2.10 -5.36
N ARG A 103 5.81 2.03 -6.65
CA ARG A 103 4.82 1.83 -7.71
C ARG A 103 3.98 0.57 -7.50
N GLN A 104 4.60 -0.55 -7.15
CA GLN A 104 3.89 -1.80 -6.89
C GLN A 104 2.90 -1.66 -5.74
N PHE A 105 3.29 -1.05 -4.63
CA PHE A 105 2.41 -0.82 -3.49
C PHE A 105 1.24 0.08 -3.87
N VAL A 106 1.49 1.20 -4.55
CA VAL A 106 0.42 2.13 -4.92
C VAL A 106 -0.54 1.50 -5.94
N LEU A 107 -0.07 0.71 -6.89
CA LEU A 107 -0.95 -0.03 -7.81
C LEU A 107 -1.82 -1.04 -7.06
N GLN A 108 -1.27 -1.77 -6.09
CA GLN A 108 -2.04 -2.69 -5.25
C GLN A 108 -3.08 -1.95 -4.39
N ALA A 109 -2.74 -0.77 -3.89
CA ALA A 109 -3.69 0.08 -3.17
C ALA A 109 -4.86 0.49 -4.06
N MET A 110 -4.57 0.96 -5.26
CA MET A 110 -5.59 1.41 -6.21
C MET A 110 -6.48 0.27 -6.71
N ASP A 111 -5.94 -0.94 -6.82
CA ASP A 111 -6.71 -2.14 -7.16
C ASP A 111 -7.72 -2.51 -6.06
N LYS A 112 -7.38 -2.22 -4.80
CA LYS A 112 -8.26 -2.43 -3.64
C LYS A 112 -9.29 -1.30 -3.47
N ASN A 113 -8.83 -0.07 -3.47
CA ASN A 113 -9.65 1.13 -3.34
C ASN A 113 -8.95 2.34 -3.98
N PRO A 114 -9.32 2.73 -5.20
CA PRO A 114 -8.70 3.86 -5.90
C PRO A 114 -8.96 5.22 -5.23
N LEU A 115 -9.96 5.30 -4.35
CA LEU A 115 -10.31 6.53 -3.63
C LEU A 115 -9.72 6.58 -2.22
N ALA A 116 -8.97 5.57 -1.78
CA ALA A 116 -8.31 5.57 -0.49
C ALA A 116 -7.43 6.82 -0.32
N MET A 117 -7.44 7.39 0.89
CA MET A 117 -6.71 8.62 1.21
C MET A 117 -6.96 9.75 0.17
N ASP A 118 -8.23 9.98 -0.13
CA ASP A 118 -8.68 11.02 -1.09
C ASP A 118 -8.09 10.87 -2.49
N GLY A 119 -7.86 9.62 -2.94
CA GLY A 119 -7.31 9.35 -4.26
C GLY A 119 -5.82 9.66 -4.39
N SER A 120 -5.07 9.72 -3.28
CA SER A 120 -3.63 10.03 -3.28
C SER A 120 -2.81 9.07 -4.16
N GLY A 121 -3.29 7.86 -4.41
CA GLY A 121 -2.67 6.90 -5.32
C GLY A 121 -2.46 7.47 -6.73
N TYR A 122 -3.42 8.22 -7.25
CA TYR A 122 -3.30 8.90 -8.54
C TYR A 122 -2.16 9.91 -8.56
N VAL A 123 -2.08 10.74 -7.51
CA VAL A 123 -1.04 11.76 -7.38
C VAL A 123 0.34 11.12 -7.27
N ILE A 124 0.47 10.07 -6.47
CA ILE A 124 1.76 9.36 -6.29
C ILE A 124 2.21 8.75 -7.61
N LEU A 125 1.35 8.01 -8.30
CA LEU A 125 1.69 7.39 -9.60
C LEU A 125 2.00 8.43 -10.66
N GLY A 126 1.19 9.47 -10.79
CA GLY A 126 1.42 10.55 -11.72
C GLY A 126 2.79 11.21 -11.51
N ASN A 127 3.15 11.50 -10.27
CA ASN A 127 4.48 12.04 -9.95
C ASN A 127 5.61 11.06 -10.25
N LEU A 128 5.46 9.77 -9.95
CA LEU A 128 6.47 8.76 -10.28
C LEU A 128 6.71 8.67 -11.78
N TYR A 129 5.64 8.57 -12.57
CA TYR A 129 5.77 8.51 -14.03
C TYR A 129 6.32 9.79 -14.64
N TYR A 130 6.04 10.95 -14.06
CA TYR A 130 6.54 12.23 -14.53
C TYR A 130 8.02 12.47 -14.21
N ARG A 131 8.46 12.12 -12.99
CA ARG A 131 9.82 12.46 -12.50
C ARG A 131 10.89 11.46 -12.87
N LEU A 132 10.53 10.22 -13.16
CA LEU A 132 11.50 9.19 -13.44
C LEU A 132 11.93 9.20 -14.92
N PRO A 133 13.18 8.78 -15.21
CA PRO A 133 13.59 8.55 -16.58
C PRO A 133 12.76 7.43 -17.22
N GLY A 134 12.55 7.52 -18.51
CA GLY A 134 11.86 6.49 -19.29
C GLY A 134 12.71 5.24 -19.52
N TRP A 135 12.13 4.28 -20.24
CA TRP A 135 12.86 3.09 -20.67
C TRP A 135 14.13 3.46 -21.47
N PRO A 136 15.28 2.77 -21.35
CA PRO A 136 15.48 1.51 -20.60
C PRO A 136 15.85 1.67 -19.13
N ILE A 137 16.01 2.89 -18.62
CA ILE A 137 16.52 3.15 -17.26
C ILE A 137 15.42 2.87 -16.21
N SER A 138 14.23 3.38 -16.42
CA SER A 138 13.10 3.23 -15.51
C SER A 138 11.77 3.22 -16.30
N PHE A 139 10.67 3.50 -15.62
CA PHE A 139 9.32 3.43 -16.18
C PHE A 139 8.66 4.81 -16.39
N GLY A 140 9.43 5.90 -16.36
CA GLY A 140 8.90 7.24 -16.58
C GLY A 140 8.20 7.38 -17.94
N ASP A 141 7.02 8.00 -17.94
CA ASP A 141 6.21 8.22 -19.14
C ASP A 141 5.24 9.40 -18.91
N ASN A 142 5.44 10.47 -19.67
CA ASN A 142 4.63 11.67 -19.53
C ASN A 142 3.16 11.48 -19.94
N LYS A 143 2.85 10.55 -20.83
CA LYS A 143 1.46 10.24 -21.20
C LYS A 143 0.76 9.53 -20.07
N VAL A 144 1.43 8.53 -19.47
CA VAL A 144 0.92 7.80 -18.32
C VAL A 144 0.79 8.75 -17.11
N ALA A 145 1.80 9.60 -16.87
CA ALA A 145 1.74 10.60 -15.82
C ALA A 145 0.49 11.48 -15.93
N ARG A 146 0.23 12.00 -17.13
CA ARG A 146 -0.93 12.83 -17.42
C ARG A 146 -2.25 12.10 -17.16
N SER A 147 -2.37 10.84 -17.57
CA SER A 147 -3.59 10.04 -17.35
C SER A 147 -3.93 9.79 -15.88
N TYR A 148 -2.95 9.91 -14.98
CA TYR A 148 -3.17 9.83 -13.54
C TYR A 148 -3.50 11.18 -12.91
N LEU A 149 -3.07 12.29 -13.48
CA LEU A 149 -3.18 13.63 -12.90
C LEU A 149 -4.35 14.47 -13.46
N GLU A 150 -4.94 14.07 -14.57
CA GLU A 150 -6.12 14.67 -15.23
C GLU A 150 -7.39 13.83 -14.98
#